data_49181b4b100c1f8e7c242176b1db4ff1
#
_entry.id   49181b4b100c1f8e7c242176b1db4ff1
#
_cell.length_a   1.000
_cell.length_b   1.000
_cell.length_c   1.000
_cell.angle_alpha   90.00
_cell.angle_beta   90.00
_cell.angle_gamma   90.00
#
_symmetry.space_group_name_H-M   'P 1'
#
loop_
_entity.id
_entity.type
_entity.pdbx_description
1 polymer ?
#
loop_
_entity_poly.entity_id
_entity_poly.type
_entity_poly.pdbx_seq_one_letter_code
_entity_poly.pdbx_strand_id
1 'polypeptide(L)'
;SEPFRLYLAVKELSLKYVVITSVDRDDLEDYGAGHYAKCVEFLKSHVPDLRVEVLTPDLRGDERALERVLRAEPDVLAHNIETVERVFRVVRPQGDYRRSLRVLKFYSKEGSAPVKSGIMVGLGETKEELISTFQDLLEAGVSYLVIGQYLSPGRGYYPVRKHYSKEEFDELRDIALSMGFKRVLSEPLARSSYHAQEIAGL
;
A
#
# COMPACT_ATOMS: atom_id res chain seq x y z
N SER A 1 -0.04 -26.16 3.30
CA SER A 1 -0.25 -24.82 3.91
C SER A 1 -0.20 -23.76 2.82
N GLU A 2 -0.75 -22.57 3.07
CA GLU A 2 -0.73 -21.45 2.12
C GLU A 2 0.70 -20.94 1.83
N PRO A 3 1.59 -20.77 2.82
CA PRO A 3 2.98 -20.41 2.55
C PRO A 3 3.68 -21.35 1.54
N PHE A 4 3.40 -22.64 1.61
CA PHE A 4 3.94 -23.61 0.66
C PHE A 4 3.35 -23.44 -0.75
N ARG A 5 2.05 -23.11 -0.87
CA ARG A 5 1.42 -22.84 -2.17
C ARG A 5 1.99 -21.59 -2.82
N LEU A 6 2.21 -20.52 -2.03
CA LEU A 6 2.89 -19.30 -2.49
C LEU A 6 4.30 -19.62 -3.01
N TYR A 7 5.06 -20.40 -2.26
CA TYR A 7 6.39 -20.86 -2.70
C TYR A 7 6.34 -21.59 -4.05
N LEU A 8 5.40 -22.53 -4.21
CA LEU A 8 5.26 -23.24 -5.49
C LEU A 8 4.94 -22.27 -6.64
N ALA A 9 4.02 -21.32 -6.43
CA ALA A 9 3.69 -20.32 -7.45
C ALA A 9 4.90 -19.43 -7.80
N VAL A 10 5.66 -18.98 -6.79
CA VAL A 10 6.89 -18.20 -6.99
C VAL A 10 7.90 -18.98 -7.85
N LYS A 11 8.09 -20.26 -7.56
CA LYS A 11 9.02 -21.13 -8.30
C LYS A 11 8.54 -21.37 -9.74
N GLU A 12 7.28 -21.73 -9.91
CA GLU A 12 6.69 -22.03 -11.22
C GLU A 12 6.73 -20.81 -12.14
N LEU A 13 6.39 -19.63 -11.62
CA LEU A 13 6.39 -18.38 -12.37
C LEU A 13 7.76 -17.69 -12.41
N SER A 14 8.78 -18.25 -11.76
CA SER A 14 10.13 -17.67 -11.67
C SER A 14 10.14 -16.22 -11.20
N LEU A 15 9.29 -15.90 -10.21
CA LEU A 15 9.14 -14.54 -9.72
C LEU A 15 10.38 -14.08 -8.93
N LYS A 16 10.74 -12.81 -9.12
CA LYS A 16 11.81 -12.11 -8.36
C LYS A 16 11.26 -11.13 -7.35
N TYR A 17 9.99 -10.78 -7.49
CA TYR A 17 9.27 -9.87 -6.63
C TYR A 17 7.82 -10.35 -6.45
N VAL A 18 7.33 -10.29 -5.22
CA VAL A 18 5.94 -10.62 -4.91
C VAL A 18 5.35 -9.60 -3.95
N VAL A 19 4.07 -9.33 -4.12
CA VAL A 19 3.28 -8.55 -3.15
C VAL A 19 2.28 -9.48 -2.48
N ILE A 20 2.39 -9.62 -1.17
CA ILE A 20 1.45 -10.37 -0.35
C ILE A 20 0.42 -9.40 0.21
N THR A 21 -0.84 -9.66 -0.06
CA THR A 21 -1.95 -8.86 0.46
C THR A 21 -3.10 -9.75 0.91
N SER A 22 -3.99 -9.24 1.74
CA SER A 22 -5.21 -9.91 2.17
C SER A 22 -6.37 -8.92 2.30
N VAL A 23 -7.57 -9.45 2.51
CA VAL A 23 -8.70 -8.67 3.03
C VAL A 23 -8.49 -8.37 4.51
N ASP A 24 -9.29 -7.45 5.05
CA ASP A 24 -9.36 -7.21 6.50
C ASP A 24 -9.79 -8.50 7.23
N ARG A 25 -9.10 -8.82 8.30
CA ARG A 25 -9.35 -10.02 9.14
C ARG A 25 -9.61 -9.62 10.59
N ASP A 26 -10.54 -8.68 10.76
CA ASP A 26 -11.00 -8.23 12.08
C ASP A 26 -11.65 -9.35 12.92
N ASP A 27 -11.91 -10.50 12.31
CA ASP A 27 -12.37 -11.73 12.93
C ASP A 27 -11.27 -12.51 13.67
N LEU A 28 -9.99 -12.18 13.41
CA LEU A 28 -8.84 -12.83 14.04
C LEU A 28 -8.27 -11.95 15.17
N GLU A 29 -7.77 -12.59 16.21
CA GLU A 29 -7.18 -11.92 17.38
C GLU A 29 -5.95 -11.05 17.00
N ASP A 30 -5.17 -11.49 16.02
CA ASP A 30 -3.99 -10.80 15.51
C ASP A 30 -4.22 -10.11 14.16
N TYR A 31 -5.49 -9.97 13.73
CA TYR A 31 -5.88 -9.36 12.45
C TYR A 31 -5.20 -9.99 11.22
N GLY A 32 -4.68 -11.21 11.35
CA GLY A 32 -3.95 -11.93 10.30
C GLY A 32 -2.45 -11.64 10.23
N ALA A 33 -1.89 -10.85 11.13
CA ALA A 33 -0.48 -10.48 11.13
C ALA A 33 0.46 -11.68 11.21
N GLY A 34 0.14 -12.69 12.03
CA GLY A 34 0.92 -13.93 12.14
C GLY A 34 0.92 -14.74 10.84
N HIS A 35 -0.14 -14.63 10.04
CA HIS A 35 -0.18 -15.28 8.74
C HIS A 35 0.72 -14.60 7.71
N TYR A 36 0.71 -13.25 7.68
CA TYR A 36 1.68 -12.47 6.89
C TYR A 36 3.11 -12.86 7.24
N ALA A 37 3.45 -12.85 8.53
CA ALA A 37 4.78 -13.21 9.01
C ALA A 37 5.22 -14.59 8.54
N LYS A 38 4.36 -15.61 8.70
CA LYS A 38 4.64 -16.99 8.24
C LYS A 38 4.87 -17.07 6.73
N CYS A 39 4.12 -16.31 5.93
CA CYS A 39 4.30 -16.30 4.48
C CYS A 39 5.63 -15.67 4.09
N VAL A 40 5.99 -14.53 4.68
CA VAL A 40 7.26 -13.83 4.43
C VAL A 40 8.44 -14.70 4.86
N GLU A 41 8.44 -15.18 6.11
CA GLU A 41 9.50 -16.03 6.69
C GLU A 41 9.73 -17.30 5.81
N PHE A 42 8.64 -17.95 5.39
CA PHE A 42 8.71 -19.14 4.55
C PHE A 42 9.29 -18.84 3.18
N LEU A 43 8.84 -17.79 2.51
CA LEU A 43 9.35 -17.42 1.19
C LEU A 43 10.81 -17.01 1.24
N LYS A 44 11.21 -16.17 2.18
CA LYS A 44 12.61 -15.70 2.31
C LYS A 44 13.57 -16.83 2.66
N SER A 45 13.15 -17.82 3.44
CA SER A 45 13.99 -18.98 3.78
C SER A 45 14.18 -19.97 2.63
N HIS A 46 13.22 -20.05 1.68
CA HIS A 46 13.26 -21.00 0.56
C HIS A 46 13.65 -20.37 -0.78
N VAL A 47 13.56 -19.04 -0.92
CA VAL A 47 13.92 -18.30 -2.12
C VAL A 47 14.70 -17.03 -1.72
N PRO A 48 16.01 -17.14 -1.40
CA PRO A 48 16.78 -16.03 -0.82
C PRO A 48 16.84 -14.76 -1.66
N ASP A 49 16.79 -14.89 -3.00
CA ASP A 49 16.84 -13.75 -3.94
C ASP A 49 15.47 -13.11 -4.20
N LEU A 50 14.39 -13.63 -3.58
CA LEU A 50 13.05 -13.10 -3.74
C LEU A 50 12.88 -11.84 -2.90
N ARG A 51 12.40 -10.77 -3.51
CA ARG A 51 11.92 -9.59 -2.81
C ARG A 51 10.45 -9.76 -2.44
N VAL A 52 10.13 -9.54 -1.18
CA VAL A 52 8.78 -9.71 -0.64
C VAL A 52 8.27 -8.37 -0.11
N GLU A 53 7.24 -7.85 -0.75
CA GLU A 53 6.47 -6.73 -0.26
C GLU A 53 5.23 -7.25 0.48
N VAL A 54 4.86 -6.60 1.58
CA VAL A 54 3.58 -6.82 2.24
C VAL A 54 2.70 -5.57 2.11
N LEU A 55 1.51 -5.74 1.57
CA LEU A 55 0.46 -4.73 1.55
C LEU A 55 -0.59 -5.13 2.59
N THR A 56 -0.47 -4.58 3.79
CA THR A 56 -1.35 -4.94 4.90
C THR A 56 -2.60 -4.06 4.94
N PRO A 57 -3.74 -4.58 5.46
CA PRO A 57 -4.78 -3.71 5.99
C PRO A 57 -4.25 -2.90 7.17
N ASP A 58 -5.09 -2.07 7.79
CA ASP A 58 -4.65 -1.22 8.91
C ASP A 58 -4.44 -1.99 10.23
N LEU A 59 -4.73 -3.30 10.26
CA LEU A 59 -4.61 -4.18 11.43
C LEU A 59 -5.16 -3.52 12.71
N ARG A 60 -6.22 -2.70 12.56
CA ARG A 60 -6.82 -1.88 13.63
C ARG A 60 -5.84 -0.94 14.33
N GLY A 61 -4.65 -0.77 13.80
CA GLY A 61 -3.56 -0.01 14.43
C GLY A 61 -2.96 -0.71 15.66
N ASP A 62 -3.18 -2.01 15.80
CA ASP A 62 -2.62 -2.80 16.90
C ASP A 62 -1.10 -2.93 16.73
N GLU A 63 -0.34 -2.33 17.65
CA GLU A 63 1.12 -2.28 17.56
C GLU A 63 1.76 -3.68 17.64
N ARG A 64 1.16 -4.64 18.36
CA ARG A 64 1.67 -6.02 18.43
C ARG A 64 1.51 -6.74 17.10
N ALA A 65 0.37 -6.51 16.43
CA ALA A 65 0.12 -7.04 15.10
C ALA A 65 1.08 -6.43 14.07
N LEU A 66 1.27 -5.11 14.10
CA LEU A 66 2.22 -4.40 13.23
C LEU A 66 3.66 -4.87 13.47
N GLU A 67 4.09 -5.00 14.73
CA GLU A 67 5.41 -5.53 15.09
C GLU A 67 5.61 -6.97 14.60
N ARG A 68 4.56 -7.80 14.65
CA ARG A 68 4.62 -9.18 14.14
C ARG A 68 4.93 -9.23 12.65
N VAL A 69 4.37 -8.30 11.86
CA VAL A 69 4.67 -8.16 10.42
C VAL A 69 6.11 -7.68 10.23
N LEU A 70 6.56 -6.68 11.00
CA LEU A 70 7.92 -6.13 10.92
C LEU A 70 9.00 -7.19 11.19
N ARG A 71 8.80 -8.03 12.19
CA ARG A 71 9.75 -9.09 12.57
C ARG A 71 10.00 -10.15 11.48
N ALA A 72 9.09 -10.26 10.51
CA ALA A 72 9.29 -11.13 9.35
C ALA A 72 10.23 -10.53 8.30
N GLU A 73 10.65 -9.27 8.47
CA GLU A 73 11.60 -8.54 7.63
C GLU A 73 11.21 -8.50 6.14
N PRO A 74 10.00 -8.05 5.77
CA PRO A 74 9.68 -7.84 4.37
C PRO A 74 10.58 -6.76 3.75
N ASP A 75 10.77 -6.81 2.43
CA ASP A 75 11.63 -5.86 1.71
C ASP A 75 10.94 -4.51 1.44
N VAL A 76 9.61 -4.48 1.46
CA VAL A 76 8.79 -3.26 1.39
C VAL A 76 7.56 -3.43 2.29
N LEU A 77 7.25 -2.40 3.06
CA LEU A 77 6.07 -2.30 3.92
C LEU A 77 5.07 -1.35 3.29
N ALA A 78 3.87 -1.84 2.98
CA ALA A 78 2.85 -1.03 2.34
C ALA A 78 1.52 -1.06 3.09
N HIS A 79 0.87 0.10 3.14
CA HIS A 79 -0.52 0.28 3.52
C HIS A 79 -1.09 1.46 2.73
N ASN A 80 -2.25 1.27 2.09
CA ASN A 80 -2.83 2.32 1.26
C ASN A 80 -3.59 3.35 2.09
N ILE A 81 -3.38 4.64 1.79
CA ILE A 81 -4.21 5.74 2.33
C ILE A 81 -5.57 5.82 1.62
N GLU A 82 -5.69 5.22 0.45
CA GLU A 82 -6.86 5.11 -0.41
C GLU A 82 -7.31 6.43 -1.06
N THR A 83 -7.56 7.48 -0.28
CA THR A 83 -8.00 8.79 -0.78
C THR A 83 -7.78 9.88 0.27
N VAL A 84 -8.15 11.14 -0.03
CA VAL A 84 -8.04 12.28 0.88
C VAL A 84 -8.99 12.18 2.08
N GLU A 85 -8.67 12.79 3.21
CA GLU A 85 -9.39 12.63 4.48
C GLU A 85 -10.90 12.88 4.39
N ARG A 86 -11.32 13.94 3.69
CA ARG A 86 -12.73 14.28 3.52
C ARG A 86 -13.50 13.17 2.78
N VAL A 87 -12.92 12.65 1.70
CA VAL A 87 -13.54 11.63 0.86
C VAL A 87 -13.48 10.26 1.53
N PHE A 88 -12.42 9.98 2.29
CA PHE A 88 -12.20 8.71 2.98
C PHE A 88 -13.41 8.27 3.81
N ARG A 89 -14.00 9.20 4.58
CA ARG A 89 -15.16 8.93 5.45
C ARG A 89 -16.39 8.43 4.68
N VAL A 90 -16.50 8.81 3.40
CA VAL A 90 -17.63 8.43 2.53
C VAL A 90 -17.37 7.10 1.83
N VAL A 91 -16.14 6.90 1.32
CA VAL A 91 -15.81 5.71 0.50
C VAL A 91 -15.36 4.52 1.34
N ARG A 92 -14.84 4.76 2.55
CA ARG A 92 -14.41 3.73 3.50
C ARG A 92 -14.96 4.01 4.93
N PRO A 93 -16.27 3.92 5.13
CA PRO A 93 -16.91 4.29 6.41
C PRO A 93 -16.44 3.44 7.59
N GLN A 94 -15.89 2.24 7.36
CA GLN A 94 -15.35 1.36 8.40
C GLN A 94 -13.85 1.60 8.67
N GLY A 95 -13.18 2.35 7.80
CA GLY A 95 -11.77 2.71 7.96
C GLY A 95 -11.59 4.00 8.76
N ASP A 96 -10.34 4.35 9.00
CA ASP A 96 -9.95 5.59 9.68
C ASP A 96 -8.68 6.14 9.04
N TYR A 97 -8.77 7.32 8.42
CA TYR A 97 -7.67 7.99 7.74
C TYR A 97 -6.47 8.22 8.67
N ARG A 98 -6.73 8.69 9.89
CA ARG A 98 -5.68 8.96 10.87
C ARG A 98 -5.03 7.67 11.39
N ARG A 99 -5.79 6.57 11.49
CA ARG A 99 -5.24 5.26 11.82
C ARG A 99 -4.32 4.75 10.72
N SER A 100 -4.70 4.91 9.45
CA SER A 100 -3.84 4.56 8.32
C SER A 100 -2.50 5.30 8.36
N LEU A 101 -2.50 6.60 8.67
CA LEU A 101 -1.26 7.36 8.86
C LEU A 101 -0.45 6.87 10.06
N ARG A 102 -1.08 6.48 11.18
CA ARG A 102 -0.36 5.91 12.33
C ARG A 102 0.30 4.57 11.99
N VAL A 103 -0.36 3.71 11.21
CA VAL A 103 0.20 2.45 10.72
C VAL A 103 1.45 2.70 9.87
N LEU A 104 1.35 3.61 8.89
CA LEU A 104 2.48 3.99 8.03
C LEU A 104 3.64 4.56 8.85
N LYS A 105 3.34 5.43 9.83
CA LYS A 105 4.33 6.01 10.73
C LYS A 105 5.01 4.96 11.60
N PHE A 106 4.24 3.98 12.10
CA PHE A 106 4.80 2.87 12.86
C PHE A 106 5.78 2.06 12.00
N TYR A 107 5.39 1.69 10.78
CA TYR A 107 6.26 0.98 9.85
C TYR A 107 7.53 1.76 9.52
N SER A 108 7.43 3.07 9.30
CA SER A 108 8.59 3.91 9.00
C SER A 108 9.54 4.09 10.18
N LYS A 109 9.01 4.16 11.40
CA LYS A 109 9.80 4.42 12.60
C LYS A 109 10.46 3.16 13.15
N GLU A 110 9.73 2.05 13.19
CA GLU A 110 10.16 0.82 13.81
C GLU A 110 10.76 -0.19 12.80
N GLY A 111 10.48 -0.01 11.49
CA GLY A 111 11.01 -0.86 10.42
C GLY A 111 12.26 -0.28 9.76
N SER A 112 12.99 -1.15 9.04
CA SER A 112 14.15 -0.75 8.21
C SER A 112 13.84 -0.70 6.72
N ALA A 113 12.73 -1.32 6.30
CA ALA A 113 12.29 -1.36 4.90
C ALA A 113 11.63 -0.04 4.47
N PRO A 114 11.71 0.34 3.18
CA PRO A 114 10.98 1.48 2.66
C PRO A 114 9.48 1.28 2.84
N VAL A 115 8.79 2.39 3.18
CA VAL A 115 7.34 2.41 3.36
C VAL A 115 6.68 2.96 2.10
N LYS A 116 5.64 2.24 1.65
CA LYS A 116 4.86 2.57 0.44
C LYS A 116 3.39 2.80 0.79
N SER A 117 2.76 3.74 0.08
CA SER A 117 1.31 3.94 0.14
C SER A 117 0.72 4.15 -1.24
N GLY A 118 -0.55 3.81 -1.40
CA GLY A 118 -1.33 4.05 -2.61
C GLY A 118 -2.51 4.98 -2.34
N ILE A 119 -2.78 5.85 -3.31
CA ILE A 119 -3.94 6.75 -3.33
C ILE A 119 -4.67 6.64 -4.66
N MET A 120 -5.99 6.66 -4.61
CA MET A 120 -6.85 6.74 -5.79
C MET A 120 -7.34 8.15 -6.00
N VAL A 121 -7.34 8.60 -7.26
CA VAL A 121 -7.89 9.89 -7.69
C VAL A 121 -9.14 9.69 -8.54
N GLY A 122 -9.99 10.71 -8.59
CA GLY A 122 -11.26 10.66 -9.33
C GLY A 122 -12.48 10.41 -8.45
N LEU A 123 -12.34 10.55 -7.14
CA LEU A 123 -13.39 10.40 -6.12
C LEU A 123 -14.04 11.75 -5.71
N GLY A 124 -13.60 12.87 -6.32
CA GLY A 124 -14.11 14.23 -6.02
C GLY A 124 -13.25 15.00 -5.03
N GLU A 125 -12.02 14.59 -4.87
CA GLU A 125 -10.97 15.34 -4.18
C GLU A 125 -10.55 16.58 -4.97
N THR A 126 -10.02 17.58 -4.28
CA THR A 126 -9.35 18.72 -4.93
C THR A 126 -7.83 18.49 -4.98
N LYS A 127 -7.14 19.28 -5.79
CA LYS A 127 -5.67 19.24 -5.89
C LYS A 127 -5.00 19.62 -4.56
N GLU A 128 -5.55 20.60 -3.87
CA GLU A 128 -5.06 21.04 -2.56
C GLU A 128 -5.21 19.94 -1.51
N GLU A 129 -6.30 19.18 -1.54
CA GLU A 129 -6.50 18.03 -0.66
C GLU A 129 -5.49 16.90 -0.97
N LEU A 130 -5.17 16.66 -2.25
CA LEU A 130 -4.13 15.70 -2.63
C LEU A 130 -2.76 16.13 -2.10
N ILE A 131 -2.39 17.41 -2.27
CA ILE A 131 -1.13 17.96 -1.76
C ILE A 131 -1.06 17.84 -0.23
N SER A 132 -2.15 18.15 0.47
CA SER A 132 -2.21 17.97 1.92
C SER A 132 -2.05 16.51 2.33
N THR A 133 -2.66 15.58 1.58
CA THR A 133 -2.50 14.13 1.84
C THR A 133 -1.07 13.67 1.56
N PHE A 134 -0.41 14.20 0.52
CA PHE A 134 1.00 13.90 0.25
C PHE A 134 1.89 14.38 1.40
N GLN A 135 1.61 15.55 1.97
CA GLN A 135 2.31 16.04 3.15
C GLN A 135 2.10 15.11 4.35
N ASP A 136 0.86 14.71 4.66
CA ASP A 136 0.54 13.76 5.74
C ASP A 136 1.31 12.43 5.57
N LEU A 137 1.41 11.91 4.34
CA LEU A 137 2.14 10.69 4.02
C LEU A 137 3.66 10.85 4.23
N LEU A 138 4.24 11.97 3.81
CA LEU A 138 5.66 12.27 4.04
C LEU A 138 5.97 12.40 5.54
N GLU A 139 5.11 13.05 6.32
CA GLU A 139 5.24 13.16 7.78
C GLU A 139 5.07 11.79 8.48
N ALA A 140 4.34 10.87 7.86
CA ALA A 140 4.27 9.47 8.30
C ALA A 140 5.49 8.64 7.85
N GLY A 141 6.42 9.21 7.07
CA GLY A 141 7.66 8.57 6.62
C GLY A 141 7.50 7.68 5.38
N VAL A 142 6.42 7.87 4.62
CA VAL A 142 6.23 7.19 3.33
C VAL A 142 7.25 7.69 2.33
N SER A 143 7.96 6.77 1.68
CA SER A 143 8.97 7.09 0.67
C SER A 143 8.55 6.74 -0.75
N TYR A 144 7.63 5.80 -0.94
CA TYR A 144 7.13 5.38 -2.24
C TYR A 144 5.63 5.64 -2.34
N LEU A 145 5.18 6.31 -3.41
CA LEU A 145 3.78 6.66 -3.63
C LEU A 145 3.27 6.09 -4.95
N VAL A 146 2.09 5.46 -4.91
CA VAL A 146 1.35 5.02 -6.09
C VAL A 146 0.08 5.84 -6.21
N ILE A 147 -0.14 6.46 -7.37
CA ILE A 147 -1.33 7.26 -7.68
C ILE A 147 -2.04 6.60 -8.86
N GLY A 148 -3.27 6.12 -8.66
CA GLY A 148 -4.05 5.45 -9.67
C GLY A 148 -5.46 6.03 -9.82
N GLN A 149 -6.08 5.84 -10.99
CA GLN A 149 -7.48 6.23 -11.21
C GLN A 149 -8.42 5.32 -10.43
N TYR A 150 -9.36 5.90 -9.69
CA TYR A 150 -10.49 5.15 -9.16
C TYR A 150 -11.38 4.67 -10.31
N LEU A 151 -11.66 3.37 -10.31
CA LEU A 151 -12.59 2.72 -11.24
C LEU A 151 -13.71 2.11 -10.41
N SER A 152 -14.97 2.54 -10.65
CA SER A 152 -16.09 1.98 -9.91
C SER A 152 -16.32 0.52 -10.30
N PRO A 153 -16.43 -0.41 -9.33
CA PRO A 153 -16.67 -1.83 -9.62
C PRO A 153 -18.08 -2.12 -10.18
N GLY A 154 -19.00 -1.16 -10.12
CA GLY A 154 -20.35 -1.33 -10.65
C GLY A 154 -21.40 -0.49 -9.96
N ARG A 155 -22.70 -0.82 -10.22
CA ARG A 155 -23.83 -0.12 -9.60
C ARG A 155 -23.83 -0.30 -8.08
N GLY A 156 -24.14 0.77 -7.36
CA GLY A 156 -24.15 0.79 -5.88
C GLY A 156 -22.83 1.14 -5.21
N TYR A 157 -21.74 1.21 -5.96
CA TYR A 157 -20.46 1.73 -5.47
C TYR A 157 -20.35 3.25 -5.68
N TYR A 158 -19.37 3.86 -5.03
CA TYR A 158 -19.12 5.29 -5.16
C TYR A 158 -18.85 5.64 -6.65
N PRO A 159 -19.49 6.67 -7.20
CA PRO A 159 -19.33 6.99 -8.62
C PRO A 159 -17.97 7.63 -8.90
N VAL A 160 -17.42 7.37 -10.08
CA VAL A 160 -16.28 8.13 -10.59
C VAL A 160 -16.73 9.59 -10.79
N ARG A 161 -16.06 10.54 -10.13
CA ARG A 161 -16.36 11.98 -10.21
C ARG A 161 -15.55 12.69 -11.29
N LYS A 162 -14.37 12.16 -11.59
CA LYS A 162 -13.46 12.71 -12.59
C LYS A 162 -12.59 11.59 -13.15
N HIS A 163 -12.34 11.60 -14.45
CA HIS A 163 -11.25 10.85 -15.08
C HIS A 163 -10.08 11.80 -15.31
N TYR A 164 -8.95 11.49 -14.70
CA TYR A 164 -7.73 12.27 -14.85
C TYR A 164 -7.06 11.95 -16.18
N SER A 165 -6.54 12.98 -16.86
CA SER A 165 -5.76 12.81 -18.07
C SER A 165 -4.33 12.33 -17.75
N LYS A 166 -3.60 11.90 -18.78
CA LYS A 166 -2.19 11.53 -18.61
C LYS A 166 -1.36 12.69 -18.08
N GLU A 167 -1.59 13.88 -18.60
CA GLU A 167 -0.91 15.12 -18.21
C GLU A 167 -1.16 15.45 -16.73
N GLU A 168 -2.38 15.23 -16.23
CA GLU A 168 -2.72 15.42 -14.82
C GLU A 168 -2.03 14.37 -13.94
N PHE A 169 -1.89 13.10 -14.37
CA PHE A 169 -1.09 12.11 -13.67
C PHE A 169 0.39 12.47 -13.65
N ASP A 170 0.94 12.97 -14.76
CA ASP A 170 2.31 13.44 -14.84
C ASP A 170 2.54 14.63 -13.90
N GLU A 171 1.61 15.58 -13.84
CA GLU A 171 1.65 16.71 -12.90
C GLU A 171 1.64 16.25 -11.44
N LEU A 172 0.77 15.32 -11.06
CA LEU A 172 0.73 14.79 -9.70
C LEU A 172 2.02 14.06 -9.32
N ARG A 173 2.62 13.32 -10.26
CA ARG A 173 3.94 12.70 -10.07
C ARG A 173 5.01 13.75 -9.77
N ASP A 174 5.09 14.78 -10.59
CA ASP A 174 6.12 15.80 -10.48
C ASP A 174 5.97 16.61 -9.18
N ILE A 175 4.73 16.90 -8.76
CA ILE A 175 4.43 17.50 -7.46
C ILE A 175 4.93 16.59 -6.33
N ALA A 176 4.54 15.32 -6.32
CA ALA A 176 4.92 14.39 -5.26
C ALA A 176 6.45 14.21 -5.17
N LEU A 177 7.15 14.09 -6.32
CA LEU A 177 8.61 14.03 -6.35
C LEU A 177 9.24 15.31 -5.80
N SER A 178 8.72 16.48 -6.18
CA SER A 178 9.22 17.78 -5.69
C SER A 178 9.02 17.97 -4.19
N MET A 179 7.99 17.35 -3.61
CA MET A 179 7.72 17.35 -2.17
C MET A 179 8.64 16.43 -1.37
N GLY A 180 9.30 15.44 -2.01
CA GLY A 180 10.31 14.61 -1.35
C GLY A 180 10.06 13.10 -1.36
N PHE A 181 9.02 12.60 -2.05
CA PHE A 181 8.90 11.16 -2.27
C PHE A 181 10.10 10.66 -3.10
N LYS A 182 10.67 9.53 -2.69
CA LYS A 182 11.82 8.94 -3.39
C LYS A 182 11.44 8.32 -4.73
N ARG A 183 10.21 7.78 -4.81
CA ARG A 183 9.66 7.14 -6.01
C ARG A 183 8.17 7.36 -6.08
N VAL A 184 7.67 7.65 -7.27
CA VAL A 184 6.25 7.87 -7.54
C VAL A 184 5.87 7.15 -8.83
N LEU A 185 4.88 6.26 -8.76
CA LEU A 185 4.19 5.70 -9.91
C LEU A 185 2.82 6.38 -9.99
N SER A 186 2.57 7.11 -11.07
CA SER A 186 1.34 7.90 -11.25
C SER A 186 0.79 7.68 -12.66
N GLU A 187 -0.20 6.78 -12.76
CA GLU A 187 -0.79 6.36 -14.02
C GLU A 187 -2.24 5.91 -13.81
N PRO A 188 -3.11 5.98 -14.84
CA PRO A 188 -4.51 5.56 -14.70
C PRO A 188 -4.69 4.13 -14.16
N LEU A 189 -3.87 3.19 -14.62
CA LEU A 189 -3.95 1.78 -14.22
C LEU A 189 -2.96 1.40 -13.12
N ALA A 190 -2.22 2.35 -12.56
CA ALA A 190 -1.33 2.07 -11.44
C ALA A 190 -2.12 1.52 -10.23
N ARG A 191 -1.56 0.48 -9.62
CA ARG A 191 -2.08 -0.14 -8.39
C ARG A 191 -0.90 -0.51 -7.49
N SER A 192 -1.12 -0.53 -6.19
CA SER A 192 -0.06 -0.82 -5.23
C SER A 192 0.62 -2.18 -5.45
N SER A 193 -0.07 -3.15 -6.03
CA SER A 193 0.48 -4.48 -6.33
C SER A 193 0.87 -4.69 -7.80
N TYR A 194 0.41 -3.83 -8.72
CA TYR A 194 0.70 -3.94 -10.14
C TYR A 194 1.96 -3.15 -10.49
N HIS A 195 2.90 -3.78 -11.19
CA HIS A 195 4.24 -3.22 -11.46
C HIS A 195 4.99 -2.75 -10.19
N ALA A 196 4.71 -3.38 -9.05
CA ALA A 196 5.31 -3.01 -7.77
C ALA A 196 6.85 -3.10 -7.77
N GLN A 197 7.42 -4.00 -8.56
CA GLN A 197 8.86 -4.13 -8.77
C GLN A 197 9.52 -2.86 -9.36
N GLU A 198 8.84 -2.15 -10.26
CA GLU A 198 9.37 -0.93 -10.88
C GLU A 198 9.53 0.17 -9.84
N ILE A 199 8.55 0.32 -8.95
CA ILE A 199 8.64 1.31 -7.87
C ILE A 199 9.61 0.88 -6.77
N ALA A 200 9.85 -0.42 -6.61
CA ALA A 200 10.88 -0.93 -5.72
C ALA A 200 12.31 -0.83 -6.31
N GLY A 201 12.44 -0.52 -7.61
CA GLY A 201 13.72 -0.32 -8.30
C GLY A 201 14.40 -1.61 -8.74
N LEU A 202 13.59 -2.55 -9.17
CA LEU A 202 14.01 -3.83 -9.75
C LEU A 202 13.61 -3.93 -11.22
#